data_9a07c0b9888e6be300588bb5b44d9c2d
#
_entry.id   9a07c0b9888e6be300588bb5b44d9c2d
#
_cell.length_a   1.000
_cell.length_b   1.000
_cell.length_c   1.000
_cell.angle_alpha   90.00
_cell.angle_beta   90.00
_cell.angle_gamma   90.00
#
_symmetry.space_group_name_H-M   'P 1'
#
loop_
_entity.id
_entity.type
_entity.pdbx_description
1 polymer ?
#
loop_
_entity_poly.entity_id
_entity_poly.type
_entity_poly.pdbx_seq_one_letter_code
_entity_poly.pdbx_strand_id
1 'polypeptide(L)'
;MKPAIFCTLAGTAIMLANTVDAHGQMLVPSYRPITAKYREDCLFGLKGAGDDELQWAPIENLSQRGQADQPAAATFNIYNGCRGLVYESENNVTEIEAGKEFDVKYYIQATHPGYMELSIVKPSTDATGKITYNRDTQIEYFSDFANTAGTFSATATIPTNVTGCENVGDCALQFYWHSDIANQTDDTATSTTTDASSEGATPTPTNAPEATTAPDATPASDKCSVRRRRLMRQ
;
A
#
# COMPACT_ATOMS: atom_id res chain seq x y z
N MET A 1 33.23 48.73 40.50
CA MET A 1 31.93 48.18 40.17
C MET A 1 32.07 47.38 38.90
N LYS A 2 31.90 46.03 38.93
CA LYS A 2 31.99 45.18 37.72
C LYS A 2 30.55 44.81 37.29
N PRO A 3 30.21 44.98 36.03
CA PRO A 3 28.88 44.57 35.57
C PRO A 3 28.84 43.03 35.44
N ALA A 4 27.81 42.40 36.03
CA ALA A 4 27.51 40.99 35.85
C ALA A 4 26.69 40.84 34.55
N ILE A 5 27.20 40.05 33.59
CA ILE A 5 26.51 39.64 32.38
C ILE A 5 25.67 38.39 32.70
N PHE A 6 24.37 38.56 32.74
CA PHE A 6 23.45 37.43 32.77
C PHE A 6 23.24 36.88 31.35
N CYS A 7 23.83 35.70 31.06
CA CYS A 7 23.49 34.91 29.87
C CYS A 7 22.24 34.13 30.17
N THR A 8 21.10 34.58 29.63
CA THR A 8 19.87 33.77 29.56
C THR A 8 20.06 32.72 28.45
N LEU A 9 20.27 31.46 28.82
CA LEU A 9 20.14 30.34 27.89
C LEU A 9 18.66 30.16 27.60
N ALA A 10 18.23 30.62 26.45
CA ALA A 10 16.93 30.22 25.86
C ALA A 10 17.11 28.78 25.36
N GLY A 11 16.67 27.84 26.15
CA GLY A 11 16.57 26.42 25.74
C GLY A 11 15.50 26.28 24.66
N THR A 12 15.91 26.15 23.42
CA THR A 12 15.02 25.74 22.33
C THR A 12 14.66 24.29 22.57
N ALA A 13 13.47 24.02 23.10
CA ALA A 13 12.89 22.70 23.11
C ALA A 13 12.59 22.34 21.65
N ILE A 14 13.48 21.56 21.03
CA ILE A 14 13.20 20.90 19.77
C ILE A 14 12.14 19.82 20.10
N MET A 15 10.90 20.14 19.82
CA MET A 15 9.85 19.14 19.73
C MET A 15 10.22 18.23 18.57
N LEU A 16 10.85 17.09 18.86
CA LEU A 16 10.90 15.95 17.95
C LEU A 16 9.46 15.49 17.82
N ALA A 17 8.78 15.98 16.79
CA ALA A 17 7.56 15.35 16.34
C ALA A 17 7.99 13.97 15.86
N ASN A 18 7.74 12.95 16.68
CA ASN A 18 7.75 11.58 16.23
C ASN A 18 6.60 11.50 15.23
N THR A 19 6.90 11.55 13.95
CA THR A 19 5.96 11.13 12.91
C THR A 19 5.77 9.64 13.14
N VAL A 20 4.70 9.28 13.82
CA VAL A 20 4.29 7.90 13.93
C VAL A 20 3.67 7.58 12.59
N ASP A 21 4.45 6.95 11.72
CA ASP A 21 3.99 6.56 10.40
C ASP A 21 3.07 5.34 10.51
N ALA A 22 1.90 5.41 9.86
CA ALA A 22 1.03 4.25 9.70
C ALA A 22 1.77 3.21 8.85
N HIS A 23 1.84 1.98 9.34
CA HIS A 23 2.54 0.91 8.64
C HIS A 23 1.68 -0.34 8.62
N GLY A 24 1.33 -0.79 7.44
CA GLY A 24 0.57 -2.02 7.24
C GLY A 24 0.74 -2.58 5.85
N GLN A 25 0.42 -3.86 5.69
CA GLN A 25 0.58 -4.54 4.42
C GLN A 25 -0.36 -5.73 4.31
N MET A 26 -0.94 -5.94 3.13
CA MET A 26 -1.60 -7.19 2.78
C MET A 26 -0.55 -8.28 2.57
N LEU A 27 -0.76 -9.45 3.16
CA LEU A 27 0.12 -10.61 3.07
C LEU A 27 -0.46 -11.73 2.19
N VAL A 28 -1.79 -11.85 2.20
CA VAL A 28 -2.54 -12.82 1.40
C VAL A 28 -3.75 -12.11 0.81
N PRO A 29 -3.98 -12.17 -0.49
CA PRO A 29 -3.06 -12.64 -1.54
C PRO A 29 -1.71 -11.91 -1.49
N SER A 30 -0.65 -12.53 -2.08
CA SER A 30 0.68 -11.95 -1.98
C SER A 30 0.78 -10.61 -2.71
N TYR A 31 1.35 -9.62 -2.05
CA TYR A 31 1.57 -8.29 -2.58
C TYR A 31 2.63 -8.26 -3.70
N ARG A 32 2.66 -7.17 -4.47
CA ARG A 32 3.73 -6.92 -5.44
C ARG A 32 5.01 -6.51 -4.71
N PRO A 33 6.13 -7.22 -4.89
CA PRO A 33 7.42 -6.83 -4.29
C PRO A 33 7.99 -5.59 -4.97
N ILE A 34 8.92 -4.92 -4.29
CA ILE A 34 9.74 -3.86 -4.89
C ILE A 34 10.69 -4.49 -5.90
N THR A 35 10.62 -4.05 -7.15
CA THR A 35 11.39 -4.59 -8.27
C THR A 35 12.63 -3.74 -8.56
N ALA A 36 13.55 -4.28 -9.36
CA ALA A 36 14.69 -3.54 -9.88
C ALA A 36 14.24 -2.34 -10.73
N LYS A 37 13.19 -2.53 -11.54
CA LYS A 37 12.59 -1.47 -12.34
C LYS A 37 11.98 -0.35 -11.48
N TYR A 38 11.27 -0.70 -10.41
CA TYR A 38 10.78 0.31 -9.46
C TYR A 38 11.93 1.18 -8.95
N ARG A 39 13.05 0.57 -8.53
CA ARG A 39 14.21 1.29 -7.99
C ARG A 39 14.93 2.14 -9.04
N GLU A 40 14.92 1.73 -10.30
CA GLU A 40 15.45 2.52 -11.41
C GLU A 40 14.59 3.75 -11.67
N ASP A 41 13.28 3.60 -11.68
CA ASP A 41 12.32 4.60 -12.12
C ASP A 41 11.89 5.58 -11.02
N CYS A 42 11.93 5.18 -9.75
CA CYS A 42 11.33 5.90 -8.63
C CYS A 42 11.99 7.24 -8.31
N LEU A 43 11.38 7.98 -7.38
CA LEU A 43 11.94 9.20 -6.80
C LEU A 43 13.34 8.93 -6.24
N PHE A 44 14.26 9.88 -6.40
CA PHE A 44 15.67 9.69 -6.07
C PHE A 44 15.89 9.19 -4.63
N GLY A 45 15.22 9.79 -3.65
CA GLY A 45 15.35 9.42 -2.24
C GLY A 45 14.75 8.05 -1.89
N LEU A 46 14.01 7.41 -2.81
CA LEU A 46 13.48 6.05 -2.62
C LEU A 46 14.42 4.97 -3.15
N LYS A 47 15.38 5.31 -4.02
CA LYS A 47 16.28 4.33 -4.66
C LYS A 47 17.10 3.52 -3.67
N GLY A 48 17.48 4.11 -2.55
CA GLY A 48 18.25 3.47 -1.48
C GLY A 48 17.45 3.08 -0.24
N ALA A 49 16.14 3.32 -0.21
CA ALA A 49 15.29 2.98 0.91
C ALA A 49 15.12 1.45 1.07
N GLY A 50 14.88 0.97 2.28
CA GLY A 50 14.59 -0.45 2.53
C GLY A 50 13.28 -0.87 1.85
N ASP A 51 13.15 -2.15 1.48
CA ASP A 51 11.91 -2.69 0.92
C ASP A 51 10.74 -2.52 1.89
N ASP A 52 10.98 -2.74 3.17
CA ASP A 52 9.98 -2.54 4.23
C ASP A 52 9.48 -1.10 4.26
N GLU A 53 10.37 -0.10 4.21
CA GLU A 53 9.99 1.31 4.16
C GLU A 53 9.14 1.60 2.92
N LEU A 54 9.55 1.10 1.75
CA LEU A 54 8.84 1.33 0.49
C LEU A 54 7.46 0.68 0.45
N GLN A 55 7.29 -0.44 1.12
CA GLN A 55 6.04 -1.21 1.12
C GLN A 55 5.06 -0.76 2.21
N TRP A 56 5.53 -0.19 3.30
CA TRP A 56 4.72 0.01 4.50
C TRP A 56 4.54 1.48 4.88
N ALA A 57 5.47 2.38 4.52
CA ALA A 57 5.34 3.79 4.88
C ALA A 57 4.22 4.49 4.11
N PRO A 58 3.54 5.49 4.70
CA PRO A 58 2.51 6.27 4.04
C PRO A 58 2.99 6.93 2.74
N ILE A 59 2.11 7.00 1.76
CA ILE A 59 2.39 7.64 0.47
C ILE A 59 2.83 9.10 0.63
N GLU A 60 2.25 9.80 1.59
CA GLU A 60 2.59 11.19 1.91
C GLU A 60 4.07 11.35 2.28
N ASN A 61 4.65 10.38 3.00
CA ASN A 61 6.07 10.38 3.34
C ASN A 61 6.95 10.02 2.13
N LEU A 62 6.55 9.00 1.40
CA LEU A 62 7.32 8.54 0.24
C LEU A 62 7.35 9.59 -0.86
N SER A 63 6.24 10.30 -1.09
CA SER A 63 6.12 11.31 -2.15
C SER A 63 7.05 12.52 -1.97
N GLN A 64 7.50 12.79 -0.75
CA GLN A 64 8.39 13.90 -0.42
C GLN A 64 9.88 13.60 -0.72
N ARG A 65 10.20 12.38 -1.17
CA ARG A 65 11.59 11.93 -1.41
C ARG A 65 12.10 12.29 -2.82
N GLY A 66 11.43 13.19 -3.53
CA GLY A 66 11.90 13.71 -4.83
C GLY A 66 13.06 14.67 -4.72
N GLN A 67 13.88 14.75 -5.78
CA GLN A 67 14.92 15.78 -5.95
C GLN A 67 14.77 16.39 -7.35
N ALA A 68 14.77 17.72 -7.42
CA ALA A 68 14.49 18.44 -8.67
C ALA A 68 15.56 18.22 -9.75
N ASP A 69 16.82 18.06 -9.34
CA ASP A 69 17.98 17.80 -10.21
C ASP A 69 18.15 16.32 -10.57
N GLN A 70 17.39 15.44 -9.94
CA GLN A 70 17.38 13.99 -10.17
C GLN A 70 15.92 13.49 -10.21
N PRO A 71 15.17 13.85 -11.27
CA PRO A 71 13.75 13.48 -11.36
C PRO A 71 13.59 11.96 -11.52
N ALA A 72 12.42 11.48 -11.11
CA ALA A 72 11.98 10.12 -11.43
C ALA A 72 11.79 9.96 -12.94
N ALA A 73 11.69 8.70 -13.40
CA ALA A 73 11.29 8.42 -14.78
C ALA A 73 9.94 9.09 -15.10
N ALA A 74 9.76 9.54 -16.35
CA ALA A 74 8.53 10.23 -16.77
C ALA A 74 7.26 9.36 -16.60
N THR A 75 7.43 8.05 -16.63
CA THR A 75 6.37 7.05 -16.44
C THR A 75 6.07 6.75 -14.97
N PHE A 76 6.95 7.14 -14.05
CA PHE A 76 6.77 6.85 -12.62
C PHE A 76 5.70 7.76 -11.99
N ASN A 77 4.82 7.16 -11.20
CA ASN A 77 3.79 7.87 -10.45
C ASN A 77 3.60 7.22 -9.08
N ILE A 78 4.11 7.86 -8.02
CA ILE A 78 3.96 7.38 -6.64
C ILE A 78 2.47 7.30 -6.22
N TYR A 79 1.62 8.13 -6.81
CA TYR A 79 0.18 8.20 -6.58
C TYR A 79 -0.62 7.37 -7.59
N ASN A 80 -0.06 6.30 -8.12
CA ASN A 80 -0.71 5.50 -9.15
C ASN A 80 -1.81 4.54 -8.62
N GLY A 81 -2.14 4.57 -7.34
CA GLY A 81 -3.06 3.64 -6.69
C GLY A 81 -2.44 2.29 -6.29
N CYS A 82 -1.14 2.11 -6.54
CA CYS A 82 -0.34 0.95 -6.12
C CYS A 82 1.06 1.38 -5.68
N ARG A 83 1.20 2.55 -5.03
CA ARG A 83 2.45 3.07 -4.45
C ARG A 83 3.60 3.18 -5.46
N GLY A 84 3.30 3.50 -6.72
CA GLY A 84 4.26 3.54 -7.82
C GLY A 84 4.60 2.19 -8.44
N LEU A 85 4.18 1.08 -7.84
CA LEU A 85 4.34 -0.25 -8.42
C LEU A 85 3.40 -0.43 -9.62
N VAL A 86 3.93 -1.04 -10.67
CA VAL A 86 3.16 -1.46 -11.84
C VAL A 86 3.29 -2.98 -11.99
N TYR A 87 2.42 -3.58 -12.79
CA TYR A 87 2.57 -5.00 -13.13
C TYR A 87 3.82 -5.19 -14.00
N GLU A 88 4.64 -6.17 -13.65
CA GLU A 88 5.80 -6.64 -14.39
C GLU A 88 5.71 -8.15 -14.58
N SER A 89 6.24 -8.67 -15.68
CA SER A 89 6.10 -10.09 -16.05
C SER A 89 6.67 -11.08 -15.03
N GLU A 90 7.56 -10.61 -14.15
CA GLU A 90 8.18 -11.38 -13.06
C GLU A 90 7.40 -11.32 -11.74
N ASN A 91 6.34 -10.51 -11.69
CA ASN A 91 5.50 -10.46 -10.50
C ASN A 91 4.71 -11.76 -10.34
N ASN A 92 4.56 -12.19 -9.08
CA ASN A 92 3.62 -13.25 -8.77
C ASN A 92 2.19 -12.81 -9.09
N VAL A 93 1.42 -13.72 -9.66
CA VAL A 93 0.01 -13.52 -9.96
C VAL A 93 -0.81 -14.49 -9.13
N THR A 94 -1.82 -13.99 -8.44
CA THR A 94 -2.79 -14.81 -7.74
C THR A 94 -4.05 -14.92 -8.59
N GLU A 95 -4.46 -16.14 -8.91
CA GLU A 95 -5.72 -16.42 -9.56
C GLU A 95 -6.82 -16.52 -8.50
N ILE A 96 -7.88 -15.70 -8.65
CA ILE A 96 -9.01 -15.65 -7.74
C ILE A 96 -10.29 -15.88 -8.54
N GLU A 97 -11.06 -16.88 -8.17
CA GLU A 97 -12.31 -17.22 -8.85
C GLU A 97 -13.44 -16.31 -8.38
N ALA A 98 -14.06 -15.57 -9.31
CA ALA A 98 -15.20 -14.72 -9.01
C ALA A 98 -16.39 -15.53 -8.47
N GLY A 99 -17.08 -15.00 -7.47
CA GLY A 99 -18.18 -15.67 -6.78
C GLY A 99 -17.74 -16.67 -5.71
N LYS A 100 -16.43 -16.90 -5.52
CA LYS A 100 -15.90 -17.73 -4.43
C LYS A 100 -15.22 -16.87 -3.39
N GLU A 101 -15.38 -17.29 -2.13
CA GLU A 101 -14.69 -16.69 -1.00
C GLU A 101 -13.19 -17.03 -1.06
N PHE A 102 -12.36 -16.03 -0.75
CA PHE A 102 -10.92 -16.19 -0.62
C PHE A 102 -10.39 -15.49 0.65
N ASP A 103 -9.26 -15.97 1.14
CA ASP A 103 -8.63 -15.44 2.35
C ASP A 103 -7.91 -14.11 2.06
N VAL A 104 -8.08 -13.16 2.97
CA VAL A 104 -7.32 -11.92 3.04
C VAL A 104 -6.59 -11.89 4.37
N LYS A 105 -5.26 -11.79 4.32
CA LYS A 105 -4.42 -11.67 5.51
C LYS A 105 -3.60 -10.41 5.42
N TYR A 106 -3.53 -9.66 6.51
CA TYR A 106 -2.77 -8.40 6.55
C TYR A 106 -2.10 -8.21 7.90
N TYR A 107 -1.08 -7.38 7.93
CA TYR A 107 -0.31 -7.02 9.11
C TYR A 107 -0.37 -5.52 9.34
N ILE A 108 -0.68 -5.10 10.56
CA ILE A 108 -0.63 -3.72 11.04
C ILE A 108 0.55 -3.60 12.00
N GLN A 109 1.57 -2.87 11.60
CA GLN A 109 2.75 -2.63 12.42
C GLN A 109 2.54 -1.48 13.40
N ALA A 110 1.99 -0.37 12.92
CA ALA A 110 1.66 0.80 13.72
C ALA A 110 0.17 1.14 13.58
N THR A 111 -0.48 1.38 14.71
CA THR A 111 -1.93 1.62 14.77
C THR A 111 -2.25 3.05 14.39
N HIS A 112 -3.08 3.22 13.36
CA HIS A 112 -3.66 4.49 12.97
C HIS A 112 -5.12 4.25 12.59
N PRO A 113 -6.07 4.43 13.52
CA PRO A 113 -7.48 4.21 13.28
C PRO A 113 -8.00 4.94 12.05
N GLY A 114 -8.92 4.29 11.35
CA GLY A 114 -9.50 4.80 10.13
C GLY A 114 -10.34 3.72 9.45
N TYR A 115 -10.32 3.68 8.13
CA TYR A 115 -11.04 2.66 7.38
C TYR A 115 -10.13 1.94 6.35
N MET A 116 -10.54 0.75 5.96
CA MET A 116 -9.88 -0.02 4.90
C MET A 116 -10.89 -0.44 3.84
N GLU A 117 -10.49 -0.37 2.60
CA GLU A 117 -11.24 -0.88 1.45
C GLU A 117 -10.43 -1.91 0.69
N LEU A 118 -11.08 -3.00 0.32
CA LEU A 118 -10.61 -3.91 -0.71
C LEU A 118 -11.34 -3.63 -2.00
N SER A 119 -10.59 -3.42 -3.07
CA SER A 119 -11.16 -3.08 -4.37
C SER A 119 -10.42 -3.77 -5.51
N ILE A 120 -11.15 -4.09 -6.57
CA ILE A 120 -10.54 -4.35 -7.87
C ILE A 120 -10.20 -3.00 -8.50
N VAL A 121 -8.95 -2.86 -8.93
CA VAL A 121 -8.46 -1.69 -9.66
C VAL A 121 -7.94 -2.11 -11.03
N LYS A 122 -8.13 -1.24 -12.01
CA LYS A 122 -7.71 -1.47 -13.40
C LYS A 122 -6.67 -0.44 -13.84
N PRO A 123 -5.59 -0.86 -14.52
CA PRO A 123 -4.60 0.07 -15.04
C PRO A 123 -5.16 0.86 -16.22
N SER A 124 -4.82 2.14 -16.26
CA SER A 124 -4.95 2.99 -17.43
C SER A 124 -3.63 3.68 -17.70
N THR A 125 -3.28 3.84 -18.98
CA THR A 125 -2.02 4.45 -19.40
C THR A 125 -2.30 5.78 -20.10
N ASP A 126 -1.67 6.85 -19.65
CA ASP A 126 -1.78 8.16 -20.28
C ASP A 126 -0.85 8.30 -21.50
N ALA A 127 -0.92 9.45 -22.18
CA ALA A 127 -0.14 9.74 -23.37
C ALA A 127 1.40 9.76 -23.10
N THR A 128 1.83 9.86 -21.86
CA THR A 128 3.24 9.85 -21.47
C THR A 128 3.74 8.45 -21.09
N GLY A 129 2.85 7.45 -21.10
CA GLY A 129 3.13 6.08 -20.67
C GLY A 129 3.02 5.86 -19.16
N LYS A 130 2.49 6.83 -18.43
CA LYS A 130 2.28 6.74 -16.99
C LYS A 130 1.05 5.90 -16.69
N ILE A 131 1.20 4.91 -15.82
CA ILE A 131 0.12 3.97 -15.44
C ILE A 131 -0.53 4.46 -14.14
N THR A 132 -1.87 4.49 -14.13
CA THR A 132 -2.69 4.72 -12.94
C THR A 132 -3.69 3.58 -12.79
N TYR A 133 -3.83 3.05 -11.57
CA TYR A 133 -4.80 2.03 -11.23
C TYR A 133 -6.06 2.71 -10.70
N ASN A 134 -7.12 2.62 -11.47
CA ASN A 134 -8.40 3.23 -11.12
C ASN A 134 -9.31 2.21 -10.47
N ARG A 135 -10.03 2.61 -9.41
CA ARG A 135 -11.01 1.77 -8.76
C ARG A 135 -12.12 1.40 -9.73
N ASP A 136 -12.36 0.10 -9.89
CA ASP A 136 -13.43 -0.47 -10.71
C ASP A 136 -14.58 -0.96 -9.82
N THR A 137 -14.28 -1.83 -8.87
CA THR A 137 -15.28 -2.45 -8.01
C THR A 137 -14.77 -2.52 -6.58
N GLN A 138 -15.51 -1.93 -5.63
CA GLN A 138 -15.27 -2.13 -4.20
C GLN A 138 -15.80 -3.51 -3.82
N ILE A 139 -14.97 -4.30 -3.11
CA ILE A 139 -15.30 -5.67 -2.66
C ILE A 139 -15.74 -5.64 -1.20
N GLU A 140 -14.93 -5.01 -0.33
CA GLU A 140 -15.16 -4.95 1.09
C GLU A 140 -14.82 -3.56 1.63
N TYR A 141 -15.48 -3.18 2.75
CA TYR A 141 -15.25 -1.94 3.47
C TYR A 141 -15.28 -2.16 4.98
N PHE A 142 -14.20 -1.81 5.66
CA PHE A 142 -14.06 -1.90 7.11
C PHE A 142 -13.95 -0.48 7.69
N SER A 143 -15.06 -0.01 8.30
CA SER A 143 -15.15 1.36 8.83
C SER A 143 -14.39 1.59 10.13
N ASP A 144 -13.97 0.52 10.80
CA ASP A 144 -13.23 0.54 12.07
C ASP A 144 -11.97 -0.31 11.93
N PHE A 145 -10.91 0.33 11.42
CA PHE A 145 -9.71 -0.38 10.99
C PHE A 145 -8.46 0.13 11.70
N ALA A 146 -7.48 -0.77 11.90
CA ALA A 146 -6.14 -0.49 12.44
C ALA A 146 -6.10 0.11 13.86
N ASN A 147 -7.06 -0.21 14.71
CA ASN A 147 -7.08 0.18 16.13
C ASN A 147 -6.04 -0.56 16.97
N THR A 148 -5.58 -1.73 16.51
CA THR A 148 -4.56 -2.55 17.18
C THR A 148 -3.52 -3.03 16.18
N ALA A 149 -2.26 -3.16 16.65
CA ALA A 149 -1.20 -3.77 15.87
C ALA A 149 -1.30 -5.29 15.91
N GLY A 150 -0.84 -5.97 14.85
CA GLY A 150 -0.85 -7.43 14.77
C GLY A 150 -1.15 -7.95 13.38
N THR A 151 -1.29 -9.27 13.28
CA THR A 151 -1.71 -9.96 12.06
C THR A 151 -3.19 -10.30 12.15
N PHE A 152 -3.93 -9.99 11.11
CA PHE A 152 -5.38 -10.18 11.03
C PHE A 152 -5.73 -10.98 9.79
N SER A 153 -6.91 -11.60 9.83
CA SER A 153 -7.47 -12.32 8.69
C SER A 153 -8.92 -11.92 8.49
N ALA A 154 -9.31 -11.82 7.24
CA ALA A 154 -10.69 -11.63 6.78
C ALA A 154 -10.91 -12.50 5.56
N THR A 155 -12.15 -12.61 5.11
CA THR A 155 -12.48 -13.22 3.82
C THR A 155 -13.15 -12.19 2.93
N ALA A 156 -13.04 -12.37 1.62
CA ALA A 156 -13.69 -11.52 0.64
C ALA A 156 -14.17 -12.35 -0.56
N THR A 157 -15.08 -11.79 -1.35
CA THR A 157 -15.59 -12.44 -2.57
C THR A 157 -15.64 -11.41 -3.70
N ILE A 158 -14.96 -11.69 -4.81
CA ILE A 158 -15.07 -10.88 -6.01
C ILE A 158 -16.45 -11.13 -6.64
N PRO A 159 -17.27 -10.08 -6.87
CA PRO A 159 -18.56 -10.24 -7.53
C PRO A 159 -18.43 -10.87 -8.92
N THR A 160 -19.37 -11.74 -9.29
CA THR A 160 -19.35 -12.45 -10.58
C THR A 160 -19.56 -11.56 -11.82
N ASN A 161 -19.98 -10.32 -11.61
CA ASN A 161 -20.14 -9.33 -12.68
C ASN A 161 -18.88 -8.49 -12.95
N VAL A 162 -17.79 -8.71 -12.23
CA VAL A 162 -16.48 -8.11 -12.54
C VAL A 162 -15.96 -8.74 -13.82
N THR A 163 -15.61 -7.91 -14.80
CA THR A 163 -15.12 -8.31 -16.12
C THR A 163 -13.82 -7.60 -16.46
N GLY A 164 -13.11 -8.02 -17.50
CA GLY A 164 -11.87 -7.37 -17.95
C GLY A 164 -10.69 -7.61 -17.02
N CYS A 165 -10.68 -8.75 -16.31
CA CYS A 165 -9.60 -9.22 -15.45
C CYS A 165 -9.10 -10.61 -15.87
N GLU A 166 -9.36 -11.00 -17.10
CA GLU A 166 -9.14 -12.36 -17.61
C GLU A 166 -7.67 -12.62 -17.92
N ASN A 167 -6.88 -11.57 -18.14
CA ASN A 167 -5.45 -11.70 -18.42
C ASN A 167 -4.61 -11.12 -17.28
N VAL A 168 -3.41 -11.64 -17.18
CA VAL A 168 -2.42 -11.18 -16.21
C VAL A 168 -2.08 -9.71 -16.45
N GLY A 169 -2.21 -8.90 -15.42
CA GLY A 169 -1.96 -7.45 -15.49
C GLY A 169 -3.18 -6.58 -15.79
N ASP A 170 -4.30 -7.16 -16.24
CA ASP A 170 -5.54 -6.41 -16.52
C ASP A 170 -6.15 -5.79 -15.26
N CYS A 171 -5.95 -6.45 -14.10
CA CYS A 171 -6.49 -6.01 -12.82
C CYS A 171 -5.47 -6.19 -11.68
N ALA A 172 -5.75 -5.52 -10.57
CA ALA A 172 -5.12 -5.81 -9.29
C ALA A 172 -6.15 -5.76 -8.16
N LEU A 173 -5.90 -6.53 -7.10
CA LEU A 173 -6.59 -6.35 -5.83
C LEU A 173 -5.85 -5.27 -5.05
N GLN A 174 -6.53 -4.18 -4.73
CA GLN A 174 -6.01 -3.09 -3.94
C GLN A 174 -6.47 -3.24 -2.48
N PHE A 175 -5.52 -3.10 -1.57
CA PHE A 175 -5.75 -2.87 -0.15
C PHE A 175 -5.50 -1.38 0.09
N TYR A 176 -6.58 -0.62 0.32
CA TYR A 176 -6.52 0.81 0.56
C TYR A 176 -6.85 1.09 2.01
N TRP A 177 -5.94 1.68 2.74
CA TRP A 177 -6.15 2.10 4.12
C TRP A 177 -6.01 3.60 4.25
N HIS A 178 -7.06 4.25 4.72
CA HIS A 178 -7.07 5.65 5.09
C HIS A 178 -7.07 5.79 6.61
N SER A 179 -6.16 6.59 7.14
CA SER A 179 -6.10 6.91 8.56
C SER A 179 -6.74 8.27 8.84
N ASP A 180 -7.62 8.31 9.82
CA ASP A 180 -8.23 9.54 10.32
C ASP A 180 -7.26 10.38 11.17
N ILE A 181 -6.17 9.77 11.63
CA ILE A 181 -5.11 10.43 12.39
C ILE A 181 -4.06 10.93 11.39
N ALA A 182 -3.77 12.22 11.43
CA ALA A 182 -2.79 12.89 10.57
C ALA A 182 -3.13 12.90 9.06
N ASN A 183 -4.37 12.57 8.67
CA ASN A 183 -4.83 12.57 7.27
C ASN A 183 -3.88 11.80 6.34
N GLN A 184 -3.44 10.62 6.78
CA GLN A 184 -2.52 9.75 6.05
C GLN A 184 -3.28 8.70 5.26
N THR A 185 -2.77 8.38 4.07
CA THR A 185 -3.29 7.32 3.22
C THR A 185 -2.19 6.34 2.89
N ASP A 186 -2.47 5.05 3.06
CA ASP A 186 -1.56 3.98 2.66
C ASP A 186 -1.67 3.61 1.19
N ASP A 187 -2.70 4.13 0.51
CA ASP A 187 -2.77 4.05 -0.95
C ASP A 187 -3.75 5.09 -1.50
N THR A 188 -3.35 5.91 -2.47
CA THR A 188 -4.23 6.92 -3.08
C THR A 188 -4.60 6.53 -4.49
N ALA A 189 -5.83 6.07 -4.67
CA ALA A 189 -6.47 6.17 -5.96
C ALA A 189 -7.00 7.59 -6.10
N THR A 190 -6.44 8.38 -7.03
CA THR A 190 -6.97 9.71 -7.31
C THR A 190 -8.33 9.58 -7.97
N SER A 191 -9.41 9.81 -7.19
CA SER A 191 -10.75 9.96 -7.74
C SER A 191 -10.81 11.29 -8.46
N THR A 192 -10.88 11.29 -9.79
CA THR A 192 -11.45 12.42 -10.51
C THR A 192 -12.95 12.33 -10.32
N THR A 193 -13.50 13.17 -9.42
CA THR A 193 -14.95 13.35 -9.28
C THR A 193 -15.48 14.00 -10.54
N THR A 194 -16.20 13.25 -11.37
CA THR A 194 -17.27 13.79 -12.16
C THR A 194 -18.55 13.53 -11.38
N ASP A 195 -19.18 14.61 -10.90
CA ASP A 195 -20.51 14.59 -10.32
C ASP A 195 -21.48 13.83 -11.24
N ALA A 196 -21.94 12.69 -10.77
CA ALA A 196 -23.17 12.07 -11.21
C ALA A 196 -23.86 11.52 -9.97
N SER A 197 -24.82 12.32 -9.52
CA SER A 197 -25.81 11.95 -8.51
C SER A 197 -26.42 10.59 -8.88
N SER A 198 -26.21 9.56 -8.06
CA SER A 198 -27.09 8.40 -8.01
C SER A 198 -27.17 7.93 -6.55
N GLU A 199 -28.34 8.13 -5.98
CA GLU A 199 -28.78 7.46 -4.76
C GLU A 199 -28.71 5.96 -4.95
N GLY A 200 -28.09 5.23 -4.03
CA GLY A 200 -28.23 3.79 -3.99
C GLY A 200 -27.32 3.09 -3.00
N ALA A 201 -27.94 2.59 -1.96
CA ALA A 201 -27.50 1.55 -1.05
C ALA A 201 -26.23 1.85 -0.22
N THR A 202 -26.47 2.30 0.98
CA THR A 202 -25.52 2.24 2.10
C THR A 202 -25.11 0.78 2.32
N PRO A 203 -23.84 0.41 2.16
CA PRO A 203 -23.39 -0.92 2.53
C PRO A 203 -23.52 -1.08 4.05
N THR A 204 -24.07 -2.18 4.49
CA THR A 204 -24.13 -2.54 5.91
C THR A 204 -22.69 -2.72 6.41
N PRO A 205 -22.23 -2.01 7.45
CA PRO A 205 -20.88 -2.18 7.94
C PRO A 205 -20.67 -3.59 8.46
N THR A 206 -19.74 -4.31 7.87
CA THR A 206 -19.29 -5.60 8.38
C THR A 206 -18.38 -5.33 9.57
N ASN A 207 -18.64 -5.98 10.69
CA ASN A 207 -17.81 -5.84 11.89
C ASN A 207 -16.35 -6.15 11.60
N ALA A 208 -15.43 -5.40 12.20
CA ALA A 208 -14.00 -5.65 12.12
C ALA A 208 -13.68 -7.11 12.50
N PRO A 209 -12.76 -7.77 11.77
CA PRO A 209 -12.40 -9.16 12.09
C PRO A 209 -11.76 -9.25 13.47
N GLU A 210 -12.06 -10.33 14.18
CA GLU A 210 -11.53 -10.62 15.50
C GLU A 210 -10.01 -10.88 15.41
N ALA A 211 -9.24 -10.20 16.25
CA ALA A 211 -7.79 -10.34 16.30
C ALA A 211 -7.41 -11.73 16.82
N THR A 212 -6.77 -12.54 15.98
CA THR A 212 -6.20 -13.81 16.41
C THR A 212 -4.80 -13.54 16.98
N THR A 213 -4.63 -13.70 18.29
CA THR A 213 -3.31 -13.63 18.92
C THR A 213 -2.47 -14.80 18.46
N ALA A 214 -1.50 -14.55 17.58
CA ALA A 214 -0.50 -15.54 17.21
C ALA A 214 0.54 -15.67 18.34
N PRO A 215 1.06 -16.88 18.62
CA PRO A 215 2.21 -17.04 19.51
C PRO A 215 3.44 -16.40 18.87
N ASP A 216 4.25 -15.77 19.72
CA ASP A 216 5.53 -15.13 19.47
C ASP A 216 6.43 -16.00 18.56
N ALA A 217 6.50 -15.64 17.27
CA ALA A 217 7.38 -16.30 16.31
C ALA A 217 8.57 -15.40 16.04
N THR A 218 9.70 -15.75 16.63
CA THR A 218 11.03 -15.28 16.25
C THR A 218 11.21 -15.34 14.73
N PRO A 219 11.71 -14.31 14.05
CA PRO A 219 11.90 -14.32 12.61
C PRO A 219 12.98 -15.35 12.24
N ALA A 220 12.56 -16.49 11.73
CA ALA A 220 13.46 -17.42 11.07
C ALA A 220 13.75 -16.88 9.66
N SER A 221 15.01 -16.57 9.41
CA SER A 221 15.51 -16.20 8.09
C SER A 221 15.50 -17.44 7.18
N ASP A 222 14.43 -17.69 6.47
CA ASP A 222 14.37 -18.71 5.45
C ASP A 222 14.80 -18.15 4.10
N LYS A 223 16.02 -18.56 3.72
CA LYS A 223 16.54 -18.40 2.37
C LYS A 223 15.73 -19.28 1.43
N CYS A 224 14.86 -18.65 0.66
CA CYS A 224 14.16 -19.33 -0.43
C CYS A 224 15.15 -19.72 -1.51
N SER A 225 15.60 -20.99 -1.52
CA SER A 225 16.48 -21.52 -2.56
C SER A 225 15.65 -21.88 -3.80
N VAL A 226 15.85 -21.12 -4.87
CA VAL A 226 15.28 -21.39 -6.19
C VAL A 226 15.91 -22.66 -6.76
N ARG A 227 15.17 -23.76 -6.80
CA ARG A 227 15.57 -24.99 -7.47
C ARG A 227 15.36 -24.85 -8.98
N ARG A 228 16.40 -24.51 -9.73
CA ARG A 228 16.39 -24.55 -11.20
C ARG A 228 16.17 -25.99 -11.68
N ARG A 229 15.02 -26.27 -12.30
CA ARG A 229 14.85 -27.49 -13.12
C ARG A 229 15.52 -27.28 -14.47
N ARG A 230 16.57 -28.03 -14.70
CA ARG A 230 17.22 -28.16 -15.99
C ARG A 230 16.37 -29.05 -16.89
N LEU A 231 15.77 -28.49 -17.93
CA LEU A 231 15.15 -29.27 -19.01
C LEU A 231 16.30 -29.80 -19.90
N MET A 232 16.51 -31.11 -19.88
CA MET A 232 17.31 -31.77 -20.93
C MET A 232 16.45 -31.92 -22.18
N ARG A 233 16.95 -31.43 -23.30
CA ARG A 233 16.45 -31.77 -24.65
C ARG A 233 17.09 -33.12 -25.04
N GLN A 234 16.28 -34.04 -25.47
CA GLN A 234 16.60 -35.07 -26.43
C GLN A 234 16.06 -34.68 -27.79
#